data_450202c418729c6aa84be7fdf5c0a730
#
_entry.id   450202c418729c6aa84be7fdf5c0a730
#
_cell.length_a   1.000
_cell.length_b   1.000
_cell.length_c   1.000
_cell.angle_alpha   90.00
_cell.angle_beta   90.00
_cell.angle_gamma   90.00
#
_symmetry.space_group_name_H-M   'P 1'
#
loop_
_entity.id
_entity.type
_entity.pdbx_description
1 polymer ?
#
loop_
_entity_poly.entity_id
_entity_poly.type
_entity_poly.pdbx_seq_one_letter_code
_entity_poly.pdbx_strand_id
1 'polypeptide(L)' 'MLTYQELWERACKSYGQVISPPTFRRWVSEACLLPIQPTYETDEIHWVMEWVKTSKRFPKGSPRAKQAFHQRMNEGA' A
#
# COMPACT_ATOMS: atom_id res chain seq x y z
N MET A 1 -5.53 -14.87 -1.69
CA MET A 1 -6.29 -13.78 -2.30
C MET A 1 -7.16 -13.08 -1.27
N LEU A 2 -7.15 -11.75 -1.27
CA LEU A 2 -7.96 -10.94 -0.37
C LEU A 2 -8.90 -10.04 -1.18
N THR A 3 -10.08 -9.76 -0.62
CA THR A 3 -10.92 -8.70 -1.17
C THR A 3 -10.32 -7.35 -0.82
N TYR A 4 -10.80 -6.31 -1.50
CA TYR A 4 -10.37 -4.93 -1.22
C TYR A 4 -10.64 -4.57 0.25
N GLN A 5 -11.81 -4.95 0.78
CA GLN A 5 -12.18 -4.68 2.17
C GLN A 5 -11.23 -5.37 3.15
N GLU A 6 -10.93 -6.64 2.90
CA GLU A 6 -10.00 -7.40 3.75
C GLU A 6 -8.60 -6.81 3.70
N LEU A 7 -8.16 -6.37 2.53
CA LEU A 7 -6.87 -5.72 2.37
C LEU A 7 -6.81 -4.42 3.17
N TRP A 8 -7.88 -3.62 3.11
CA TRP A 8 -7.98 -2.39 3.89
C TRP A 8 -7.89 -2.65 5.39
N GLU A 9 -8.62 -3.65 5.88
CA GLU A 9 -8.60 -4.02 7.29
C GLU A 9 -7.19 -4.43 7.73
N ARG A 10 -6.52 -5.23 6.91
CA ARG A 10 -5.15 -5.66 7.18
C ARG A 10 -4.18 -4.48 7.18
N ALA A 11 -4.36 -3.56 6.26
CA ALA A 11 -3.53 -2.37 6.15
C ALA A 11 -3.69 -1.45 7.37
N CYS A 12 -4.92 -1.23 7.82
CA CYS A 12 -5.20 -0.44 9.02
C CYS A 12 -4.52 -1.05 10.24
N LYS A 13 -4.58 -2.36 10.37
CA LYS A 13 -3.97 -3.08 11.48
C LYS A 13 -2.45 -2.92 11.49
N SER A 14 -1.82 -3.01 10.31
CA SER A 14 -0.39 -2.83 10.16
C SER A 14 0.03 -1.38 10.40
N TYR A 15 -0.81 -0.44 9.94
CA TYR A 15 -0.54 0.99 10.10
C TYR A 15 -0.69 1.45 11.56
N GLY A 16 -1.55 0.79 12.31
CA GLY A 16 -1.83 1.13 13.71
C GLY A 16 -2.94 2.13 13.90
N GLN A 17 -3.57 2.59 12.84
CA GLN A 17 -4.69 3.53 12.86
C GLN A 17 -5.61 3.25 11.69
N VAL A 18 -6.83 3.77 11.75
CA VAL A 18 -7.76 3.65 10.63
C VAL A 18 -7.28 4.55 9.49
N ILE A 19 -7.04 3.94 8.34
CA ILE A 19 -6.68 4.66 7.12
C ILE A 19 -7.97 5.11 6.45
N SER A 20 -8.11 6.40 6.14
CA SER A 20 -9.33 6.88 5.48
C SER A 20 -9.48 6.22 4.11
N PRO A 21 -10.72 5.90 3.68
CA PRO A 21 -10.94 5.25 2.39
C PRO A 21 -10.29 5.97 1.20
N PRO A 22 -10.38 7.28 1.04
CA PRO A 22 -9.70 7.97 -0.07
C PRO A 22 -8.18 7.82 -0.01
N THR A 23 -7.59 7.88 1.16
CA THR A 23 -6.15 7.72 1.34
C THR A 23 -5.71 6.31 0.98
N PHE A 24 -6.44 5.30 1.46
CA PHE A 24 -6.12 3.92 1.17
C PHE A 24 -6.24 3.63 -0.34
N ARG A 25 -7.29 4.12 -0.95
CA ARG A 25 -7.50 3.96 -2.40
C ARG A 25 -6.32 4.51 -3.20
N ARG A 26 -5.83 5.69 -2.82
CA ARG A 26 -4.67 6.30 -3.45
C ARG A 26 -3.42 5.44 -3.25
N TRP A 27 -3.21 4.93 -2.04
CA TRP A 27 -2.05 4.09 -1.73
C TRP A 27 -2.05 2.80 -2.52
N VAL A 28 -3.20 2.14 -2.63
CA VAL A 28 -3.31 0.90 -3.43
C VAL A 28 -3.00 1.18 -4.90
N SER A 29 -3.55 2.25 -5.44
CA SER A 29 -3.31 2.64 -6.81
C SER A 29 -1.82 2.94 -7.06
N GLU A 30 -1.17 3.62 -6.13
CA GLU A 30 0.26 3.93 -6.24
C GLU A 30 1.14 2.69 -6.10
N ALA A 31 0.79 1.79 -5.18
CA ALA A 31 1.57 0.59 -4.93
C ALA A 31 1.50 -0.41 -6.08
N CYS A 32 0.31 -0.64 -6.60
CA CYS A 32 0.09 -1.64 -7.65
C CYS A 32 0.22 -1.07 -9.06
N LEU A 33 0.18 0.26 -9.20
CA LEU A 33 0.20 0.96 -10.49
C LEU A 33 -0.92 0.49 -11.42
N LEU A 34 -2.02 0.04 -10.83
CA LEU A 34 -3.19 -0.49 -11.54
C LEU A 34 -4.44 0.11 -10.93
N PRO A 35 -5.56 0.14 -11.69
CA PRO A 35 -6.83 0.58 -11.13
C PRO A 35 -7.25 -0.29 -9.94
N ILE A 36 -8.14 0.25 -9.12
CA ILE A 36 -8.67 -0.48 -7.97
C ILE A 36 -9.40 -1.73 -8.46
N GLN A 37 -9.09 -2.86 -7.84
CA GLN A 37 -9.64 -4.17 -8.19
C GLN A 37 -10.50 -4.70 -7.04
N PRO A 38 -11.46 -5.61 -7.33
CA PRO A 38 -12.26 -6.21 -6.26
C PRO A 38 -11.47 -7.20 -5.38
N THR A 39 -10.43 -7.82 -5.93
CA THR A 39 -9.58 -8.78 -5.20
C THR A 39 -8.12 -8.56 -5.53
N TYR A 40 -7.25 -9.04 -4.64
CA TYR A 40 -5.80 -8.85 -4.76
C TYR A 40 -5.07 -10.16 -4.49
N GLU A 41 -4.09 -10.46 -5.33
CA GLU A 41 -3.25 -11.64 -5.21
C GLU A 41 -2.08 -11.39 -4.25
N THR A 42 -1.34 -12.45 -3.91
CA THR A 42 -0.26 -12.40 -2.93
C THR A 42 0.76 -11.29 -3.21
N ASP A 43 1.19 -11.16 -4.46
CA ASP A 43 2.19 -10.15 -4.83
C ASP A 43 1.67 -8.74 -4.63
N GLU A 44 0.41 -8.50 -5.02
CA GLU A 44 -0.22 -7.20 -4.88
C GLU A 44 -0.44 -6.85 -3.41
N ILE A 45 -0.83 -7.84 -2.60
CA ILE A 45 -0.99 -7.68 -1.15
C ILE A 45 0.35 -7.27 -0.54
N HIS A 46 1.43 -7.93 -0.94
CA HIS A 46 2.77 -7.61 -0.47
C HIS A 46 3.16 -6.17 -0.81
N TRP A 47 2.92 -5.73 -2.04
CA TRP A 47 3.23 -4.37 -2.47
C TRP A 47 2.45 -3.33 -1.68
N VAL A 48 1.16 -3.57 -1.46
CA VAL A 48 0.33 -2.65 -0.67
C VAL A 48 0.82 -2.57 0.77
N MET A 49 1.14 -3.72 1.38
CA MET A 49 1.63 -3.75 2.76
C MET A 49 2.98 -3.04 2.89
N GLU A 50 3.87 -3.20 1.92
CA GLU A 50 5.14 -2.48 1.91
C GLU A 50 4.93 -0.97 1.76
N TRP A 51 3.96 -0.55 0.94
CA TRP A 51 3.62 0.87 0.81
C TRP A 51 3.07 1.44 2.11
N VAL A 52 2.24 0.67 2.81
CA VAL A 52 1.71 1.08 4.13
C VAL A 52 2.85 1.29 5.12
N LYS A 53 3.80 0.37 5.18
CA LYS A 53 4.97 0.49 6.06
C LYS A 53 5.81 1.71 5.71
N THR A 54 6.03 1.95 4.43
CA THR A 54 6.79 3.10 3.96
C THR A 54 6.08 4.40 4.31
N SER A 55 4.76 4.46 4.13
CA SER A 55 3.96 5.64 4.46
C SER A 55 3.95 5.93 5.96
N LYS A 56 3.97 4.88 6.79
CA LYS A 56 4.08 5.04 8.24
C LYS A 56 5.43 5.63 8.64
N ARG A 57 6.50 5.22 7.95
CA ARG A 57 7.86 5.69 8.19
C ARG A 57 8.07 7.12 7.72
N PHE A 58 7.40 7.52 6.64
CA PHE A 58 7.49 8.86 6.05
C PHE A 58 6.10 9.48 6.01
N PRO A 59 5.60 9.99 7.15
CA PRO A 59 4.26 10.58 7.19
C PRO A 59 4.15 11.78 6.24
N LYS A 60 2.91 12.03 5.77
CA LYS A 60 2.55 13.12 4.84
C LYS A 60 2.94 12.86 3.38
N GLY A 61 3.17 11.60 3.01
CA GLY A 61 3.35 11.24 1.59
C GLY A 61 4.50 11.97 0.90
N SER A 62 5.63 12.14 1.61
CA SER A 62 6.77 12.84 1.04
C SER A 62 7.26 12.17 -0.24
N PRO A 63 7.87 12.92 -1.18
CA PRO A 63 8.47 12.31 -2.37
C PRO A 63 9.51 11.25 -2.04
N ARG A 64 10.17 11.35 -0.90
CA ARG A 64 11.15 10.36 -0.43
C ARG A 64 10.50 9.01 -0.16
N ALA A 65 9.29 9.01 0.40
CA ALA A 65 8.55 7.76 0.65
C ALA A 65 8.30 7.02 -0.65
N LYS A 66 7.86 7.74 -1.68
CA LYS A 66 7.58 7.19 -2.99
C LYS A 66 8.84 6.62 -3.63
N GLN A 67 9.94 7.36 -3.58
CA GLN A 67 11.22 6.93 -4.14
C GLN A 67 11.76 5.71 -3.39
N ALA A 68 11.70 5.71 -2.06
CA ALA A 68 12.16 4.58 -1.26
C ALA A 68 11.36 3.32 -1.57
N PHE A 69 10.05 3.46 -1.70
CA PHE A 69 9.18 2.32 -2.04
C PHE A 69 9.53 1.74 -3.41
N HIS A 70 9.61 2.58 -4.44
CA HIS A 70 9.90 2.12 -5.79
C HIS A 70 11.30 1.53 -5.90
N GLN A 71 12.27 2.11 -5.21
CA GLN A 71 13.63 1.58 -5.18
C GLN A 71 13.66 0.18 -4.57
N ARG A 72 12.97 -0.03 -3.45
CA ARG A 72 12.90 -1.35 -2.82
C ARG A 72 12.22 -2.38 -3.71
N MET A 73 11.14 -1.98 -4.40
CA MET A 73 10.45 -2.90 -5.31
C MET A 73 11.33 -3.27 -6.49
N ASN A 74 12.10 -2.32 -7.03
CA ASN A 74 13.04 -2.59 -8.11
C ASN A 74 14.17 -3.52 -7.67
N GLU A 75 14.67 -3.34 -6.45
CA GLU A 75 15.74 -4.21 -5.91
C GLU A 75 15.23 -5.63 -5.64
N GLY A 76 13.95 -5.78 -5.33
CA GLY A 76 13.33 -7.07 -5.10
C GLY A 76 12.89 -7.80 -6.36
N ALA A 77 13.03 -7.18 -7.52
CA ALA A 77 12.57 -7.75 -8.79
C ALA A 77 13.59 -8.75 -9.39
#